data_2acc56064b8c41efb4163cbdd0e3ca89
#
_entry.id   2acc56064b8c41efb4163cbdd0e3ca89
#
_cell.length_a   1.000
_cell.length_b   1.000
_cell.length_c   1.000
_cell.angle_alpha   90.00
_cell.angle_beta   90.00
_cell.angle_gamma   90.00
#
_symmetry.space_group_name_H-M   'P 1'
#
loop_
_entity.id
_entity.type
_entity.pdbx_description
1 polymer ?
#
loop_
_entity_poly.entity_id
_entity_poly.type
_entity_poly.pdbx_seq_one_letter_code
_entity_poly.pdbx_strand_id
1 'polypeptide(L)'
;MAFELAGDFLKTDKLKIKTNQKDQLDIFHPDCNLICPEENKTSISIDKIRSLKSSLELTSHQGNGKVGIIYPAESMTLSAANSLLKILEEPPDETLLILITESAKKLPDTVVSRMQNHNVKKPSAEETIQWLNNNQTEENWKEIIDLFGSLPLLFSELGYEFLNEKINSTIKDINALILKKSKPSEIATIWAKDDLEIALKILYVLISNLITRSLIKTEIDEKYIPKSLEQFIDAKLNYEKCFNYLNEIANMRQHLLKGKGLNWNLQVNNLLTPIYAELNGLIQHG
;
A
#
# COMPACT_ATOMS: atom_id res chain seq x y z
N MET A 1 2.19 -15.26 8.66
CA MET A 1 3.67 -15.45 8.77
C MET A 1 4.24 -14.94 10.09
N ALA A 2 4.29 -13.62 10.44
CA ALA A 2 4.90 -13.16 11.70
C ALA A 2 4.24 -13.81 12.94
N PHE A 3 2.93 -13.86 12.99
CA PHE A 3 2.18 -14.49 14.08
C PHE A 3 2.25 -16.02 14.07
N GLU A 4 2.37 -16.64 12.91
CA GLU A 4 2.61 -18.09 12.78
C GLU A 4 4.00 -18.43 13.32
N LEU A 5 5.04 -17.69 12.91
CA LEU A 5 6.40 -17.85 13.44
C LEU A 5 6.43 -17.69 14.98
N ALA A 6 5.68 -16.70 15.49
CA ALA A 6 5.57 -16.50 16.93
C ALA A 6 4.83 -17.67 17.61
N GLY A 7 3.79 -18.21 17.00
CA GLY A 7 3.05 -19.38 17.48
C GLY A 7 3.91 -20.63 17.48
N ASP A 8 4.62 -20.89 16.40
CA ASP A 8 5.54 -22.03 16.27
C ASP A 8 6.66 -21.96 17.31
N PHE A 9 7.25 -20.76 17.52
CA PHE A 9 8.28 -20.57 18.53
C PHE A 9 7.77 -20.82 19.94
N LEU A 10 6.57 -20.32 20.26
CA LEU A 10 5.92 -20.52 21.57
C LEU A 10 5.24 -21.90 21.71
N LYS A 11 5.30 -22.75 20.68
CA LYS A 11 4.64 -24.07 20.62
C LYS A 11 3.14 -24.00 20.97
N THR A 12 2.46 -22.97 20.49
CA THR A 12 1.04 -22.76 20.69
C THR A 12 0.29 -22.82 19.37
N ASP A 13 -0.78 -23.59 19.32
CA ASP A 13 -1.58 -23.79 18.09
C ASP A 13 -2.39 -22.54 17.68
N LYS A 14 -2.58 -21.60 18.60
CA LYS A 14 -3.32 -20.36 18.29
C LYS A 14 -2.87 -19.21 19.18
N LEU A 15 -2.06 -18.31 18.63
CA LEU A 15 -2.02 -16.95 19.15
C LEU A 15 -3.39 -16.31 18.91
N LYS A 16 -4.13 -15.99 19.98
CA LYS A 16 -5.40 -15.29 19.86
C LYS A 16 -5.11 -13.83 19.51
N ILE A 17 -5.30 -13.52 18.24
CA ILE A 17 -5.20 -12.15 17.73
C ILE A 17 -6.62 -11.61 17.66
N LYS A 18 -6.85 -10.43 18.23
CA LYS A 18 -8.10 -9.69 18.05
C LYS A 18 -7.76 -8.32 17.46
N THR A 19 -8.54 -7.92 16.51
CA THR A 19 -8.58 -6.53 16.08
C THR A 19 -9.57 -5.82 17.01
N ASN A 20 -9.14 -4.76 17.68
CA ASN A 20 -10.05 -3.97 18.49
C ASN A 20 -10.93 -3.08 17.59
N GLN A 21 -11.90 -2.37 18.19
CA GLN A 21 -12.84 -1.48 17.48
C GLN A 21 -12.18 -0.35 16.69
N LYS A 22 -10.85 -0.19 16.77
CA LYS A 22 -10.03 0.84 16.12
C LYS A 22 -8.94 0.24 15.22
N ASP A 23 -9.16 -0.98 14.71
CA ASP A 23 -8.23 -1.71 13.82
C ASP A 23 -6.83 -1.95 14.40
N GLN A 24 -6.67 -1.84 15.72
CA GLN A 24 -5.42 -2.21 16.38
C GLN A 24 -5.39 -3.71 16.67
N LEU A 25 -4.25 -4.33 16.39
CA LEU A 25 -4.00 -5.73 16.68
C LEU A 25 -3.64 -5.90 18.16
N ASP A 26 -4.37 -6.76 18.86
CA ASP A 26 -4.06 -7.18 20.21
C ASP A 26 -3.73 -8.67 20.24
N ILE A 27 -2.69 -9.03 20.96
CA ILE A 27 -2.29 -10.43 21.16
C ILE A 27 -2.55 -10.82 22.60
N PHE A 28 -3.27 -11.90 22.79
CA PHE A 28 -3.59 -12.45 24.11
C PHE A 28 -2.73 -13.69 24.40
N HIS A 29 -1.45 -13.47 24.69
CA HIS A 29 -0.54 -14.51 25.16
C HIS A 29 0.46 -13.91 26.15
N PRO A 30 0.69 -14.53 27.32
CA PRO A 30 1.53 -13.93 28.38
C PRO A 30 3.00 -13.78 27.98
N ASP A 31 3.49 -14.64 27.06
CA ASP A 31 4.87 -14.64 26.58
C ASP A 31 5.03 -14.01 25.19
N CYS A 32 3.99 -13.34 24.65
CA CYS A 32 4.04 -12.60 23.38
C CYS A 32 3.62 -11.15 23.58
N ASN A 33 4.52 -10.24 23.23
CA ASN A 33 4.31 -8.79 23.35
C ASN A 33 4.26 -8.14 21.97
N LEU A 34 3.16 -7.46 21.66
CA LEU A 34 3.02 -6.64 20.46
C LEU A 34 3.23 -5.17 20.80
N ILE A 35 4.14 -4.53 20.12
CA ILE A 35 4.45 -3.11 20.25
C ILE A 35 3.97 -2.36 19.02
N CYS A 36 2.97 -1.50 19.22
CA CYS A 36 2.42 -0.59 18.22
C CYS A 36 2.49 0.87 18.74
N PRO A 37 2.34 1.88 17.88
CA PRO A 37 2.09 3.25 18.33
C PRO A 37 0.90 3.33 19.30
N GLU A 38 0.92 4.27 20.23
CA GLU A 38 -0.22 4.53 21.11
C GLU A 38 -1.39 5.17 20.34
N GLU A 39 -2.58 5.10 20.92
CA GLU A 39 -3.73 5.82 20.39
C GLU A 39 -3.38 7.30 20.16
N ASN A 40 -3.73 7.82 18.98
CA ASN A 40 -3.44 9.18 18.54
C ASN A 40 -1.95 9.54 18.37
N LYS A 41 -1.05 8.56 18.39
CA LYS A 41 0.37 8.74 18.08
C LYS A 41 0.76 7.94 16.83
N THR A 42 1.65 8.50 16.03
CA THR A 42 2.19 7.85 14.82
C THR A 42 3.55 7.21 15.06
N SER A 43 4.09 7.35 16.29
CA SER A 43 5.45 6.87 16.60
C SER A 43 5.47 5.96 17.83
N ILE A 44 6.41 5.02 17.82
CA ILE A 44 6.73 4.13 18.95
C ILE A 44 7.83 4.81 19.79
N SER A 45 7.52 5.08 21.06
CA SER A 45 8.44 5.74 21.98
C SER A 45 9.51 4.80 22.54
N ILE A 46 10.60 5.37 23.06
CA ILE A 46 11.65 4.64 23.76
C ILE A 46 11.12 3.85 24.97
N ASP A 47 10.13 4.36 25.66
CA ASP A 47 9.59 3.72 26.88
C ASP A 47 8.85 2.42 26.54
N LYS A 48 8.17 2.33 25.38
CA LYS A 48 7.59 1.09 24.90
C LYS A 48 8.66 0.02 24.60
N ILE A 49 9.79 0.40 24.02
CA ILE A 49 10.90 -0.52 23.77
C ILE A 49 11.57 -0.93 25.08
N ARG A 50 11.68 -0.04 26.06
CA ARG A 50 12.20 -0.40 27.40
C ARG A 50 11.25 -1.37 28.12
N SER A 51 9.95 -1.15 28.03
CA SER A 51 8.95 -2.07 28.59
C SER A 51 9.01 -3.44 27.93
N LEU A 52 9.15 -3.49 26.60
CA LEU A 52 9.36 -4.74 25.85
C LEU A 52 10.63 -5.45 26.39
N LYS A 53 11.75 -4.73 26.50
CA LYS A 53 12.99 -5.30 27.02
C LYS A 53 12.79 -5.93 28.39
N SER A 54 12.22 -5.20 29.32
CA SER A 54 11.93 -5.70 30.68
C SER A 54 11.03 -6.94 30.67
N SER A 55 10.06 -7.00 29.74
CA SER A 55 9.19 -8.17 29.60
C SER A 55 9.95 -9.38 29.03
N LEU A 56 10.87 -9.18 28.08
CA LEU A 56 11.66 -10.26 27.49
C LEU A 56 12.70 -10.83 28.45
N GLU A 57 13.20 -10.04 29.40
CA GLU A 57 14.14 -10.45 30.46
C GLU A 57 13.48 -11.28 31.59
N LEU A 58 12.15 -11.26 31.70
CA LEU A 58 11.45 -12.09 32.68
C LEU A 58 11.39 -13.55 32.24
N THR A 59 11.26 -14.46 33.18
CA THR A 59 11.05 -15.88 32.89
C THR A 59 9.75 -16.09 32.11
N SER A 60 9.78 -17.00 31.13
CA SER A 60 8.58 -17.39 30.36
C SER A 60 7.53 -18.03 31.28
N HIS A 61 6.27 -17.66 31.11
CA HIS A 61 5.16 -18.23 31.87
C HIS A 61 4.87 -19.70 31.49
N GLN A 62 5.08 -20.05 30.21
CA GLN A 62 4.79 -21.38 29.69
C GLN A 62 6.07 -22.21 29.42
N GLY A 63 7.25 -21.68 29.71
CA GLY A 63 8.51 -22.39 29.55
C GLY A 63 8.98 -22.61 28.11
N ASN A 64 8.35 -21.93 27.11
CA ASN A 64 8.68 -22.05 25.68
C ASN A 64 9.40 -20.81 25.13
N GLY A 65 9.90 -19.92 25.99
CA GLY A 65 10.54 -18.69 25.58
C GLY A 65 9.58 -17.50 25.47
N LYS A 66 10.07 -16.39 24.92
CA LYS A 66 9.32 -15.14 24.78
C LYS A 66 9.43 -14.54 23.39
N VAL A 67 8.36 -13.87 22.94
CA VAL A 67 8.31 -13.21 21.65
C VAL A 67 7.99 -11.72 21.81
N GLY A 68 8.77 -10.90 21.12
CA GLY A 68 8.48 -9.47 20.92
C GLY A 68 8.19 -9.21 19.45
N ILE A 69 7.05 -8.56 19.15
CA ILE A 69 6.68 -8.14 17.79
C ILE A 69 6.57 -6.62 17.79
N ILE A 70 7.24 -5.94 16.86
CA ILE A 70 7.18 -4.48 16.70
C ILE A 70 6.55 -4.18 15.35
N TYR A 71 5.40 -3.45 15.34
CA TYR A 71 4.65 -3.12 14.12
C TYR A 71 3.97 -1.73 14.21
N PRO A 72 4.08 -0.90 13.19
CA PRO A 72 5.11 -0.95 12.14
C PRO A 72 6.48 -0.51 12.69
N ALA A 73 7.54 -1.24 12.36
CA ALA A 73 8.85 -1.00 12.97
C ALA A 73 9.47 0.35 12.57
N GLU A 74 9.17 0.85 11.38
CA GLU A 74 9.58 2.18 10.92
C GLU A 74 8.96 3.35 11.71
N SER A 75 7.94 3.08 12.52
CA SER A 75 7.35 4.09 13.42
C SER A 75 8.16 4.30 14.70
N MET A 76 9.22 3.51 14.93
CA MET A 76 10.10 3.76 16.07
C MET A 76 10.80 5.12 15.94
N THR A 77 10.81 5.89 17.05
CA THR A 77 11.71 7.04 17.13
C THR A 77 13.15 6.59 17.07
N LEU A 78 14.08 7.48 16.67
CA LEU A 78 15.52 7.14 16.65
C LEU A 78 16.02 6.66 18.02
N SER A 79 15.54 7.27 19.11
CA SER A 79 15.85 6.87 20.48
C SER A 79 15.32 5.48 20.81
N ALA A 80 14.12 5.12 20.32
CA ALA A 80 13.56 3.78 20.46
C ALA A 80 14.36 2.74 19.71
N ALA A 81 14.73 3.01 18.45
CA ALA A 81 15.55 2.14 17.64
C ALA A 81 16.95 1.92 18.27
N ASN A 82 17.57 2.98 18.80
CA ASN A 82 18.84 2.86 19.51
C ASN A 82 18.72 2.04 20.82
N SER A 83 17.61 2.16 21.55
CA SER A 83 17.36 1.34 22.74
C SER A 83 17.21 -0.14 22.41
N LEU A 84 16.71 -0.48 21.21
CA LEU A 84 16.53 -1.84 20.72
C LEU A 84 17.89 -2.53 20.44
N LEU A 85 18.93 -1.77 20.07
CA LEU A 85 20.23 -2.34 19.69
C LEU A 85 20.84 -3.24 20.79
N LYS A 86 20.63 -2.90 22.06
CA LYS A 86 21.13 -3.72 23.18
C LYS A 86 20.47 -5.11 23.22
N ILE A 87 19.19 -5.21 22.87
CA ILE A 87 18.47 -6.49 22.79
C ILE A 87 18.93 -7.29 21.57
N LEU A 88 19.23 -6.59 20.47
CA LEU A 88 19.70 -7.24 19.24
C LEU A 88 21.12 -7.78 19.35
N GLU A 89 21.98 -7.12 20.12
CA GLU A 89 23.37 -7.54 20.36
C GLU A 89 23.46 -8.69 21.37
N GLU A 90 22.68 -8.62 22.42
CA GLU A 90 22.67 -9.59 23.52
C GLU A 90 21.21 -9.97 23.83
N PRO A 91 20.55 -10.78 22.95
CA PRO A 91 19.18 -11.19 23.18
C PRO A 91 19.11 -12.10 24.42
N PRO A 92 18.09 -11.96 25.27
CA PRO A 92 17.83 -12.91 26.34
C PRO A 92 17.65 -14.33 25.77
N ASP A 93 17.99 -15.33 26.56
CA ASP A 93 17.82 -16.74 26.18
C ASP A 93 16.37 -17.04 25.79
N GLU A 94 16.19 -17.92 24.81
CA GLU A 94 14.88 -18.33 24.29
C GLU A 94 13.96 -17.14 23.92
N THR A 95 14.53 -16.12 23.26
CA THR A 95 13.77 -14.94 22.83
C THR A 95 13.75 -14.84 21.32
N LEU A 96 12.56 -14.59 20.76
CA LEU A 96 12.35 -14.25 19.35
C LEU A 96 11.88 -12.81 19.23
N LEU A 97 12.60 -11.99 18.44
CA LEU A 97 12.21 -10.62 18.13
C LEU A 97 11.85 -10.50 16.66
N ILE A 98 10.64 -10.02 16.36
CA ILE A 98 10.11 -9.85 15.00
C ILE A 98 9.84 -8.37 14.77
N LEU A 99 10.48 -7.78 13.76
CA LEU A 99 10.21 -6.44 13.28
C LEU A 99 9.44 -6.52 11.97
N ILE A 100 8.25 -5.93 11.92
CA ILE A 100 7.43 -5.89 10.72
C ILE A 100 7.51 -4.48 10.14
N THR A 101 7.94 -4.35 8.88
CA THR A 101 8.11 -3.09 8.19
C THR A 101 7.70 -3.21 6.73
N GLU A 102 7.20 -2.13 6.15
CA GLU A 102 6.95 -2.06 4.70
C GLU A 102 8.25 -2.04 3.88
N SER A 103 9.34 -1.52 4.46
CA SER A 103 10.63 -1.42 3.81
C SER A 103 11.77 -1.38 4.83
N ALA A 104 12.71 -2.31 4.71
CA ALA A 104 13.92 -2.32 5.54
C ALA A 104 14.72 -1.00 5.43
N LYS A 105 14.65 -0.30 4.28
CA LYS A 105 15.30 1.00 4.07
C LYS A 105 14.79 2.14 4.96
N LYS A 106 13.61 1.96 5.57
CA LYS A 106 13.04 2.92 6.52
C LYS A 106 13.59 2.75 7.94
N LEU A 107 14.28 1.65 8.21
CA LEU A 107 14.91 1.37 9.49
C LEU A 107 16.37 1.83 9.49
N PRO A 108 16.95 2.20 10.67
CA PRO A 108 18.38 2.48 10.78
C PRO A 108 19.22 1.26 10.36
N ASP A 109 20.29 1.49 9.62
CA ASP A 109 21.21 0.43 9.16
C ASP A 109 21.79 -0.38 10.33
N THR A 110 21.97 0.25 11.50
CA THR A 110 22.43 -0.39 12.73
C THR A 110 21.45 -1.46 13.25
N VAL A 111 20.16 -1.30 13.02
CA VAL A 111 19.12 -2.30 13.33
C VAL A 111 19.12 -3.39 12.26
N VAL A 112 19.07 -2.99 10.99
CA VAL A 112 18.99 -3.92 9.85
C VAL A 112 20.18 -4.89 9.82
N SER A 113 21.40 -4.39 10.12
CA SER A 113 22.62 -5.22 10.11
C SER A 113 22.66 -6.32 11.18
N ARG A 114 21.79 -6.26 12.19
CA ARG A 114 21.67 -7.22 13.30
C ARG A 114 20.46 -8.13 13.20
N MET A 115 19.67 -7.99 12.13
CA MET A 115 18.46 -8.75 11.91
C MET A 115 18.58 -9.64 10.68
N GLN A 116 17.97 -10.81 10.76
CA GLN A 116 17.76 -11.64 9.57
C GLN A 116 16.58 -11.06 8.79
N ASN A 117 16.82 -10.70 7.52
CA ASN A 117 15.81 -10.11 6.68
C ASN A 117 15.01 -11.18 5.92
N HIS A 118 13.70 -11.20 6.11
CA HIS A 118 12.77 -12.07 5.41
C HIS A 118 11.80 -11.25 4.57
N ASN A 119 11.97 -11.29 3.26
CA ASN A 119 11.04 -10.64 2.34
C ASN A 119 9.77 -11.47 2.18
N VAL A 120 8.64 -10.92 2.62
CA VAL A 120 7.31 -11.49 2.34
C VAL A 120 6.96 -11.19 0.88
N LYS A 121 6.86 -12.21 0.06
CA LYS A 121 6.42 -12.06 -1.33
C LYS A 121 4.96 -11.64 -1.36
N LYS A 122 4.63 -10.74 -2.28
CA LYS A 122 3.23 -10.48 -2.59
C LYS A 122 2.62 -11.75 -3.18
N PRO A 123 1.36 -12.06 -2.86
CA PRO A 123 0.68 -13.20 -3.46
C PRO A 123 0.57 -13.00 -4.98
N SER A 124 0.54 -14.10 -5.73
CA SER A 124 0.25 -14.07 -7.16
C SER A 124 -1.20 -13.65 -7.42
N ALA A 125 -1.54 -13.37 -8.67
CA ALA A 125 -2.92 -13.08 -9.06
C ALA A 125 -3.84 -14.25 -8.74
N GLU A 126 -3.38 -15.49 -9.05
CA GLU A 126 -4.13 -16.71 -8.81
C GLU A 126 -4.37 -16.97 -7.32
N GLU A 127 -3.33 -16.83 -6.49
CA GLU A 127 -3.45 -16.96 -5.03
C GLU A 127 -4.42 -15.93 -4.46
N THR A 128 -4.37 -14.68 -4.97
CA THR A 128 -5.27 -13.61 -4.55
C THR A 128 -6.72 -13.92 -4.91
N ILE A 129 -6.98 -14.38 -6.15
CA ILE A 129 -8.33 -14.77 -6.60
C ILE A 129 -8.87 -15.91 -5.75
N GLN A 130 -8.07 -16.96 -5.54
CA GLN A 130 -8.48 -18.10 -4.72
C GLN A 130 -8.81 -17.67 -3.28
N TRP A 131 -8.00 -16.81 -2.70
CA TRP A 131 -8.24 -16.33 -1.34
C TRP A 131 -9.51 -15.46 -1.26
N LEU A 132 -9.75 -14.58 -2.22
CA LEU A 132 -10.96 -13.75 -2.27
C LEU A 132 -12.21 -14.60 -2.47
N ASN A 133 -12.20 -15.55 -3.41
CA ASN A 133 -13.35 -16.41 -3.67
C ASN A 133 -13.67 -17.35 -2.49
N ASN A 134 -12.67 -17.73 -1.69
CA ASN A 134 -12.88 -18.53 -0.48
C ASN A 134 -13.46 -17.71 0.69
N ASN A 135 -13.27 -16.39 0.69
CA ASN A 135 -13.67 -15.51 1.80
C ASN A 135 -14.81 -14.55 1.45
N GLN A 136 -15.17 -14.44 0.16
CA GLN A 136 -16.23 -13.57 -0.35
C GLN A 136 -17.03 -14.31 -1.44
N THR A 137 -17.92 -13.58 -2.11
CA THR A 137 -18.63 -14.07 -3.30
C THR A 137 -17.65 -14.30 -4.47
N GLU A 138 -17.95 -15.30 -5.30
CA GLU A 138 -17.17 -15.58 -6.50
C GLU A 138 -17.41 -14.48 -7.54
N GLU A 139 -16.38 -13.67 -7.81
CA GLU A 139 -16.42 -12.49 -8.68
C GLU A 139 -15.25 -12.48 -9.67
N ASN A 140 -15.34 -11.67 -10.71
CA ASN A 140 -14.26 -11.52 -11.69
C ASN A 140 -13.16 -10.56 -11.18
N TRP A 141 -12.42 -10.99 -10.18
CA TRP A 141 -11.33 -10.21 -9.58
C TRP A 141 -10.16 -9.93 -10.51
N LYS A 142 -10.06 -10.65 -11.63
CA LYS A 142 -8.91 -10.54 -12.54
C LYS A 142 -8.70 -9.11 -13.02
N GLU A 143 -9.75 -8.41 -13.44
CA GLU A 143 -9.65 -7.02 -13.93
C GLU A 143 -9.16 -6.05 -12.86
N ILE A 144 -9.64 -6.23 -11.62
CA ILE A 144 -9.23 -5.41 -10.47
C ILE A 144 -7.76 -5.67 -10.12
N ILE A 145 -7.35 -6.95 -10.12
CA ILE A 145 -5.97 -7.35 -9.82
C ILE A 145 -5.01 -6.84 -10.87
N ASP A 146 -5.37 -6.91 -12.16
CA ASP A 146 -4.53 -6.41 -13.24
C ASP A 146 -4.33 -4.88 -13.18
N LEU A 147 -5.34 -4.14 -12.70
CA LEU A 147 -5.25 -2.69 -12.47
C LEU A 147 -4.48 -2.32 -11.20
N PHE A 148 -4.73 -3.01 -10.10
CA PHE A 148 -4.22 -2.60 -8.79
C PHE A 148 -3.04 -3.44 -8.29
N GLY A 149 -2.74 -4.57 -8.94
CA GLY A 149 -1.86 -5.62 -8.42
C GLY A 149 -2.56 -6.44 -7.35
N SER A 150 -1.90 -7.48 -6.87
CA SER A 150 -2.43 -8.39 -5.84
C SER A 150 -2.45 -7.71 -4.46
N LEU A 151 -3.62 -7.26 -4.02
CA LEU A 151 -3.87 -6.59 -2.74
C LEU A 151 -5.09 -7.21 -2.03
N PRO A 152 -5.04 -8.50 -1.65
CA PRO A 152 -6.23 -9.24 -1.19
C PRO A 152 -6.94 -8.58 0.00
N LEU A 153 -6.21 -8.06 0.98
CA LEU A 153 -6.80 -7.43 2.16
C LEU A 153 -7.56 -6.15 1.79
N LEU A 154 -6.98 -5.30 0.93
CA LEU A 154 -7.66 -4.09 0.46
C LEU A 154 -8.92 -4.43 -0.33
N PHE A 155 -8.86 -5.46 -1.18
CA PHE A 155 -10.02 -5.89 -1.98
C PHE A 155 -11.13 -6.49 -1.11
N SER A 156 -10.73 -7.21 -0.06
CA SER A 156 -11.69 -7.75 0.92
C SER A 156 -12.37 -6.64 1.73
N GLU A 157 -11.66 -5.57 2.05
CA GLU A 157 -12.17 -4.42 2.81
C GLU A 157 -13.13 -3.57 1.96
N LEU A 158 -12.73 -3.23 0.74
CA LEU A 158 -13.50 -2.34 -0.13
C LEU A 158 -14.66 -3.06 -0.84
N GLY A 159 -14.51 -4.35 -1.13
CA GLY A 159 -15.49 -5.15 -1.88
C GLY A 159 -15.42 -4.97 -3.40
N TYR A 160 -15.86 -5.99 -4.12
CA TYR A 160 -15.83 -6.03 -5.59
C TYR A 160 -16.69 -4.95 -6.24
N GLU A 161 -17.93 -4.81 -5.80
CA GLU A 161 -18.89 -3.87 -6.40
C GLU A 161 -18.38 -2.42 -6.32
N PHE A 162 -17.89 -2.02 -5.15
CA PHE A 162 -17.34 -0.68 -4.96
C PHE A 162 -16.14 -0.40 -5.88
N LEU A 163 -15.18 -1.34 -5.96
CA LEU A 163 -13.99 -1.17 -6.81
C LEU A 163 -14.36 -1.12 -8.29
N ASN A 164 -15.27 -2.00 -8.73
CA ASN A 164 -15.73 -2.06 -10.11
C ASN A 164 -16.49 -0.78 -10.50
N GLU A 165 -17.35 -0.25 -9.63
CA GLU A 165 -18.02 1.03 -9.83
C GLU A 165 -17.02 2.19 -9.96
N LYS A 166 -16.02 2.25 -9.09
CA LYS A 166 -14.98 3.28 -9.12
C LYS A 166 -14.11 3.21 -10.38
N ILE A 167 -13.76 2.02 -10.83
CA ILE A 167 -13.04 1.84 -12.10
C ILE A 167 -13.88 2.39 -13.26
N ASN A 168 -15.15 1.97 -13.36
CA ASN A 168 -16.02 2.36 -14.45
C ASN A 168 -16.32 3.87 -14.45
N SER A 169 -16.57 4.46 -13.27
CA SER A 169 -16.82 5.90 -13.16
C SER A 169 -15.57 6.72 -13.53
N THR A 170 -14.39 6.34 -13.04
CA THR A 170 -13.13 7.03 -13.37
C THR A 170 -12.81 6.95 -14.86
N ILE A 171 -12.99 5.79 -15.49
CA ILE A 171 -12.81 5.61 -16.94
C ILE A 171 -13.82 6.49 -17.72
N LYS A 172 -15.06 6.54 -17.28
CA LYS A 172 -16.08 7.40 -17.87
C LYS A 172 -15.71 8.89 -17.80
N ASP A 173 -15.17 9.32 -16.67
CA ASP A 173 -14.74 10.71 -16.47
C ASP A 173 -13.56 11.06 -17.38
N ILE A 174 -12.56 10.17 -17.48
CA ILE A 174 -11.42 10.34 -18.39
C ILE A 174 -11.89 10.39 -19.83
N ASN A 175 -12.81 9.51 -20.24
CA ASN A 175 -13.41 9.53 -21.57
C ASN A 175 -14.14 10.85 -21.85
N ALA A 176 -14.88 11.37 -20.86
CA ALA A 176 -15.60 12.62 -20.99
C ALA A 176 -14.64 13.83 -21.17
N LEU A 177 -13.48 13.81 -20.50
CA LEU A 177 -12.42 14.81 -20.69
C LEU A 177 -11.84 14.76 -22.11
N ILE A 178 -11.47 13.57 -22.58
CA ILE A 178 -10.87 13.38 -23.91
C ILE A 178 -11.85 13.80 -25.01
N LEU A 179 -13.12 13.45 -24.86
CA LEU A 179 -14.19 13.82 -25.79
C LEU A 179 -14.71 15.27 -25.59
N LYS A 180 -14.09 16.05 -24.69
CA LYS A 180 -14.48 17.43 -24.35
C LYS A 180 -15.94 17.58 -23.92
N LYS A 181 -16.53 16.49 -23.36
CA LYS A 181 -17.91 16.50 -22.83
C LYS A 181 -18.00 17.03 -21.40
N SER A 182 -16.89 17.00 -20.66
CA SER A 182 -16.77 17.57 -19.30
C SER A 182 -15.47 18.36 -19.18
N LYS A 183 -15.47 19.38 -18.31
CA LYS A 183 -14.29 20.19 -18.03
C LYS A 183 -13.47 19.59 -16.89
N PRO A 184 -12.13 19.81 -16.86
CA PRO A 184 -11.28 19.38 -15.75
C PRO A 184 -11.79 19.82 -14.37
N SER A 185 -12.32 21.04 -14.26
CA SER A 185 -12.84 21.60 -13.00
C SER A 185 -14.08 20.86 -12.48
N GLU A 186 -14.93 20.35 -13.36
CA GLU A 186 -16.13 19.59 -12.99
C GLU A 186 -15.71 18.24 -12.39
N ILE A 187 -14.85 17.50 -13.10
CA ILE A 187 -14.35 16.20 -12.64
C ILE A 187 -13.47 16.34 -11.39
N ALA A 188 -12.64 17.39 -11.32
CA ALA A 188 -11.84 17.66 -10.13
C ALA A 188 -12.72 17.86 -8.88
N THR A 189 -13.89 18.49 -9.03
CA THR A 189 -14.83 18.67 -7.92
C THR A 189 -15.44 17.36 -7.44
N ILE A 190 -15.64 16.40 -8.35
CA ILE A 190 -16.12 15.06 -8.02
C ILE A 190 -15.00 14.28 -7.33
N TRP A 191 -13.85 14.16 -7.97
CA TRP A 191 -12.73 13.35 -7.45
C TRP A 191 -12.19 13.86 -6.11
N ALA A 192 -12.16 15.18 -5.90
CA ALA A 192 -11.69 15.76 -4.64
C ALA A 192 -12.60 15.45 -3.43
N LYS A 193 -13.85 15.03 -3.67
CA LYS A 193 -14.81 14.68 -2.62
C LYS A 193 -14.98 13.18 -2.43
N ASP A 194 -14.53 12.37 -3.40
CA ASP A 194 -14.89 10.96 -3.50
C ASP A 194 -13.68 10.12 -3.91
N ASP A 195 -13.09 9.41 -2.95
CA ASP A 195 -12.02 8.41 -3.13
C ASP A 195 -10.91 8.78 -4.14
N LEU A 196 -10.40 10.00 -4.00
CA LEU A 196 -9.37 10.56 -4.87
C LEU A 196 -8.16 9.63 -5.05
N GLU A 197 -7.78 8.87 -4.01
CA GLU A 197 -6.64 7.96 -4.09
C GLU A 197 -6.86 6.86 -5.14
N ILE A 198 -8.06 6.29 -5.19
CA ILE A 198 -8.41 5.23 -6.15
C ILE A 198 -8.42 5.79 -7.56
N ALA A 199 -9.05 6.96 -7.78
CA ALA A 199 -9.07 7.62 -9.09
C ALA A 199 -7.66 7.94 -9.62
N LEU A 200 -6.78 8.47 -8.77
CA LEU A 200 -5.38 8.72 -9.12
C LEU A 200 -4.61 7.43 -9.43
N LYS A 201 -4.90 6.35 -8.73
CA LYS A 201 -4.27 5.04 -9.00
C LYS A 201 -4.71 4.50 -10.35
N ILE A 202 -5.99 4.56 -10.67
CA ILE A 202 -6.54 4.16 -11.97
C ILE A 202 -5.90 5.00 -13.09
N LEU A 203 -5.86 6.32 -12.94
CA LEU A 203 -5.23 7.22 -13.92
C LEU A 203 -3.77 6.86 -14.14
N TYR A 204 -3.01 6.61 -13.06
CA TYR A 204 -1.60 6.20 -13.15
C TYR A 204 -1.44 4.92 -13.99
N VAL A 205 -2.27 3.91 -13.73
CA VAL A 205 -2.21 2.63 -14.46
C VAL A 205 -2.58 2.81 -15.92
N LEU A 206 -3.62 3.58 -16.23
CA LEU A 206 -4.03 3.84 -17.61
C LEU A 206 -2.92 4.53 -18.43
N ILE A 207 -2.27 5.54 -17.87
CA ILE A 207 -1.15 6.22 -18.54
C ILE A 207 0.07 5.29 -18.65
N SER A 208 0.36 4.50 -17.61
CA SER A 208 1.44 3.51 -17.65
C SER A 208 1.20 2.46 -18.75
N ASN A 209 -0.03 1.94 -18.86
CA ASN A 209 -0.41 0.98 -19.90
C ASN A 209 -0.29 1.58 -21.32
N LEU A 210 -0.72 2.84 -21.48
CA LEU A 210 -0.57 3.56 -22.74
C LEU A 210 0.91 3.65 -23.19
N ILE A 211 1.80 4.02 -22.26
CA ILE A 211 3.25 4.08 -22.50
C ILE A 211 3.80 2.70 -22.86
N THR A 212 3.45 1.69 -22.06
CA THR A 212 3.93 0.32 -22.24
C THR A 212 3.51 -0.24 -23.59
N ARG A 213 2.24 -0.06 -23.98
CA ARG A 213 1.72 -0.53 -25.27
C ARG A 213 2.38 0.19 -26.45
N SER A 214 2.63 1.49 -26.31
CA SER A 214 3.34 2.27 -27.33
C SER A 214 4.81 1.81 -27.52
N LEU A 215 5.48 1.37 -26.45
CA LEU A 215 6.87 0.93 -26.49
C LEU A 215 7.04 -0.51 -26.98
N ILE A 216 6.21 -1.42 -26.50
CA ILE A 216 6.46 -2.87 -26.62
C ILE A 216 5.67 -3.49 -27.78
N LYS A 217 4.66 -2.79 -28.33
CA LYS A 217 3.79 -3.27 -29.43
C LYS A 217 3.17 -4.66 -29.19
N THR A 218 3.06 -5.09 -27.92
CA THR A 218 2.45 -6.36 -27.54
C THR A 218 0.96 -6.16 -27.28
N GLU A 219 0.17 -7.21 -27.47
CA GLU A 219 -1.24 -7.25 -27.06
C GLU A 219 -1.33 -7.21 -25.53
N ILE A 220 -1.39 -6.01 -24.97
CA ILE A 220 -1.86 -5.81 -23.60
C ILE A 220 -3.37 -5.86 -23.66
N ASP A 221 -3.99 -6.57 -22.73
CA ASP A 221 -5.43 -6.79 -22.65
C ASP A 221 -6.18 -5.46 -22.84
N GLU A 222 -6.98 -5.35 -23.91
CA GLU A 222 -7.62 -4.12 -24.37
C GLU A 222 -8.52 -3.45 -23.33
N LYS A 223 -8.90 -4.19 -22.30
CA LYS A 223 -9.80 -3.75 -21.21
C LYS A 223 -9.28 -2.57 -20.40
N TYR A 224 -7.98 -2.37 -20.32
CA TYR A 224 -7.37 -1.34 -19.47
C TYR A 224 -7.04 -0.03 -20.16
N ILE A 225 -7.36 0.08 -21.43
CA ILE A 225 -7.22 1.33 -22.20
C ILE A 225 -8.61 1.72 -22.69
N PRO A 226 -9.18 2.84 -22.23
CA PRO A 226 -10.43 3.35 -22.77
C PRO A 226 -10.32 3.53 -24.30
N LYS A 227 -11.37 3.17 -25.05
CA LYS A 227 -11.39 3.29 -26.52
C LYS A 227 -10.99 4.67 -27.03
N SER A 228 -11.28 5.72 -26.26
CA SER A 228 -10.87 7.09 -26.56
C SER A 228 -9.35 7.33 -26.42
N LEU A 229 -8.63 6.47 -25.69
CA LEU A 229 -7.18 6.50 -25.58
C LEU A 229 -6.50 5.63 -26.66
N GLU A 230 -7.19 4.71 -27.29
CA GLU A 230 -6.62 3.85 -28.33
C GLU A 230 -6.04 4.64 -29.50
N GLN A 231 -6.67 5.75 -29.88
CA GLN A 231 -6.17 6.65 -30.91
C GLN A 231 -4.77 7.24 -30.59
N PHE A 232 -4.34 7.19 -29.35
CA PHE A 232 -3.04 7.70 -28.92
C PHE A 232 -1.97 6.62 -28.84
N ILE A 233 -2.32 5.33 -29.05
CA ILE A 233 -1.36 4.22 -29.01
C ILE A 233 -0.36 4.34 -30.16
N ASP A 234 -0.85 4.72 -31.34
CA ASP A 234 -0.04 4.91 -32.54
C ASP A 234 0.54 6.34 -32.65
N ALA A 235 0.15 7.23 -31.74
CA ALA A 235 0.70 8.57 -31.68
C ALA A 235 2.14 8.52 -31.15
N LYS A 236 2.99 9.40 -31.67
CA LYS A 236 4.37 9.55 -31.20
C LYS A 236 4.36 10.18 -29.79
N LEU A 237 4.37 9.38 -28.74
CA LEU A 237 4.37 9.85 -27.38
C LEU A 237 5.69 10.59 -27.03
N ASN A 238 5.59 11.68 -26.28
CA ASN A 238 6.73 12.27 -25.63
C ASN A 238 6.93 11.54 -24.27
N TYR A 239 7.78 10.52 -24.28
CA TYR A 239 7.99 9.68 -23.09
C TYR A 239 8.49 10.46 -21.88
N GLU A 240 9.34 11.46 -22.04
CA GLU A 240 9.80 12.31 -20.94
C GLU A 240 8.63 13.01 -20.24
N LYS A 241 7.74 13.61 -21.01
CA LYS A 241 6.53 14.26 -20.47
C LYS A 241 5.58 13.24 -19.85
N CYS A 242 5.44 12.07 -20.46
CA CYS A 242 4.62 10.99 -19.90
C CYS A 242 5.15 10.52 -18.54
N PHE A 243 6.46 10.31 -18.40
CA PHE A 243 7.08 9.95 -17.13
C PHE A 243 6.97 11.06 -16.09
N ASN A 244 7.14 12.33 -16.48
CA ASN A 244 6.93 13.47 -15.58
C ASN A 244 5.48 13.50 -15.08
N TYR A 245 4.51 13.24 -15.95
CA TYR A 245 3.10 13.17 -15.58
C TYR A 245 2.81 12.02 -14.60
N LEU A 246 3.37 10.83 -14.82
CA LEU A 246 3.29 9.73 -13.86
C LEU A 246 3.89 10.11 -12.49
N ASN A 247 5.01 10.83 -12.48
CA ASN A 247 5.62 11.32 -11.24
C ASN A 247 4.73 12.34 -10.53
N GLU A 248 4.03 13.23 -11.26
CA GLU A 248 3.06 14.15 -10.67
C GLU A 248 1.91 13.41 -9.99
N ILE A 249 1.34 12.39 -10.65
CA ILE A 249 0.29 11.55 -10.07
C ILE A 249 0.81 10.85 -8.79
N ALA A 250 2.01 10.27 -8.85
CA ALA A 250 2.61 9.56 -7.72
C ALA A 250 2.88 10.50 -6.53
N ASN A 251 3.40 11.71 -6.79
CA ASN A 251 3.63 12.74 -5.77
C ASN A 251 2.32 13.22 -5.14
N MET A 252 1.28 13.42 -5.95
CA MET A 252 -0.05 13.80 -5.46
C MET A 252 -0.61 12.74 -4.52
N ARG A 253 -0.50 11.45 -4.89
CA ARG A 253 -0.91 10.34 -4.02
C ARG A 253 -0.12 10.33 -2.70
N GLN A 254 1.19 10.53 -2.72
CA GLN A 254 1.99 10.60 -1.50
C GLN A 254 1.57 11.77 -0.59
N HIS A 255 1.23 12.92 -1.16
CA HIS A 255 0.74 14.06 -0.39
C HIS A 255 -0.62 13.78 0.24
N LEU A 256 -1.52 13.08 -0.48
CA LEU A 256 -2.82 12.66 0.03
C LEU A 256 -2.67 11.73 1.23
N LEU A 257 -1.85 10.68 1.09
CA LEU A 257 -1.59 9.72 2.16
C LEU A 257 -0.92 10.33 3.41
N LYS A 258 -0.14 11.39 3.23
CA LYS A 258 0.49 12.14 4.34
C LYS A 258 -0.45 13.15 5.01
N GLY A 259 -1.71 13.22 4.59
CA GLY A 259 -2.70 14.13 5.16
C GLY A 259 -2.38 15.61 4.98
N LYS A 260 -1.66 16.00 3.92
CA LYS A 260 -1.36 17.42 3.66
C LYS A 260 -2.64 18.17 3.33
N GLY A 261 -2.87 19.28 4.04
CA GLY A 261 -4.02 20.18 3.82
C GLY A 261 -3.89 20.99 2.53
N LEU A 262 -3.95 20.33 1.36
CA LEU A 262 -3.90 20.95 0.05
C LEU A 262 -5.32 21.19 -0.48
N ASN A 263 -5.45 22.18 -1.38
CA ASN A 263 -6.68 22.34 -2.16
C ASN A 263 -6.73 21.26 -3.26
N TRP A 264 -7.30 20.10 -2.93
CA TRP A 264 -7.34 18.94 -3.83
C TRP A 264 -8.08 19.23 -5.12
N ASN A 265 -9.15 20.03 -5.08
CA ASN A 265 -9.88 20.43 -6.29
C ASN A 265 -8.95 21.14 -7.28
N LEU A 266 -8.16 22.12 -6.81
CA LEU A 266 -7.21 22.82 -7.65
C LEU A 266 -6.10 21.90 -8.18
N GLN A 267 -5.55 21.03 -7.32
CA GLN A 267 -4.49 20.10 -7.72
C GLN A 267 -4.97 19.11 -8.79
N VAL A 268 -6.16 18.51 -8.59
CA VAL A 268 -6.75 17.59 -9.56
C VAL A 268 -7.13 18.30 -10.85
N ASN A 269 -7.68 19.52 -10.79
CA ASN A 269 -7.97 20.31 -11.99
C ASN A 269 -6.70 20.54 -12.83
N ASN A 270 -5.60 20.91 -12.21
CA ASN A 270 -4.33 21.11 -12.89
C ASN A 270 -3.82 19.80 -13.50
N LEU A 271 -3.93 18.69 -12.78
CA LEU A 271 -3.53 17.36 -13.24
C LEU A 271 -4.36 16.90 -14.45
N LEU A 272 -5.66 17.17 -14.50
CA LEU A 272 -6.55 16.73 -15.58
C LEU A 272 -6.50 17.65 -16.82
N THR A 273 -5.99 18.87 -16.69
CA THR A 273 -5.90 19.82 -17.78
C THR A 273 -5.12 19.31 -19.01
N PRO A 274 -3.96 18.62 -18.88
CA PRO A 274 -3.25 18.06 -20.03
C PRO A 274 -4.06 17.01 -20.81
N ILE A 275 -4.89 16.22 -20.12
CA ILE A 275 -5.77 15.21 -20.75
C ILE A 275 -6.84 15.92 -21.58
N TYR A 276 -7.46 16.95 -21.03
CA TYR A 276 -8.49 17.75 -21.70
C TYR A 276 -7.95 18.50 -22.92
N ALA A 277 -6.70 18.95 -22.85
CA ALA A 277 -6.00 19.59 -23.96
C ALA A 277 -5.49 18.59 -25.01
N GLU A 278 -6.16 17.45 -25.18
CA GLU A 278 -5.84 16.38 -26.15
C GLU A 278 -4.46 15.77 -25.95
N LEU A 279 -4.06 15.63 -24.70
CA LEU A 279 -2.72 15.15 -24.35
C LEU A 279 -1.59 15.97 -25.01
N ASN A 280 -1.88 17.21 -25.40
CA ASN A 280 -0.97 18.12 -26.15
C ASN A 280 0.42 18.27 -25.52
N GLY A 281 0.59 17.90 -24.26
CA GLY A 281 1.89 17.82 -23.62
C GLY A 281 2.56 16.45 -23.73
N LEU A 282 1.80 15.38 -23.99
CA LEU A 282 2.28 14.00 -23.97
C LEU A 282 2.56 13.44 -25.37
N ILE A 283 2.03 14.10 -26.42
CA ILE A 283 2.24 13.71 -27.84
C ILE A 283 3.26 14.65 -28.47
N GLN A 284 4.20 14.09 -29.24
CA GLN A 284 5.08 14.88 -30.09
C GLN A 284 4.29 15.32 -31.35
N HIS A 285 4.02 16.60 -31.49
CA HIS A 285 3.62 17.16 -32.77
C HIS A 285 4.85 17.13 -33.68
N GLY A 286 4.78 16.31 -34.74
CA GLY A 286 5.81 16.25 -35.79
C GLY A 286 5.85 17.52 -36.63
#